data_3e65c77715c5fe709094d8ab449a3f6b
#
_entry.id   3e65c77715c5fe709094d8ab449a3f6b
#
_cell.length_a   1.000
_cell.length_b   1.000
_cell.length_c   1.000
_cell.angle_alpha   90.00
_cell.angle_beta   90.00
_cell.angle_gamma   90.00
#
_symmetry.space_group_name_H-M   'P 1'
#
loop_
_entity.id
_entity.type
_entity.pdbx_description
1 polymer ?
#
loop_
_entity_poly.entity_id
_entity_poly.type
_entity_poly.pdbx_seq_one_letter_code
_entity_poly.pdbx_strand_id
1 'polypeptide(L)'
;MNKKRHKIIFISGTFLVTSIFLISTVLITTKNKSKNKNVDTKYINIKIYGAILYPGEYSFTKGVTLKDILTKVKLLSSADISQSSFRQTYSKDSIIHIKYKKTTKFHIREIVSINQLIEFGIKKNIAIKIFNFLKSKNYQIT
;
A
#
# COMPACT_ATOMS: atom_id res chain seq x y z
N MET A 1 59.11 -16.59 -43.48
CA MET A 1 58.01 -15.74 -43.03
C MET A 1 57.79 -15.97 -41.55
N ASN A 2 57.86 -14.93 -40.73
CA ASN A 2 58.31 -14.92 -39.33
C ASN A 2 57.17 -15.39 -38.36
N LYS A 3 57.23 -16.59 -37.81
CA LYS A 3 56.30 -17.19 -36.80
C LYS A 3 56.04 -16.23 -35.62
N LYS A 4 56.98 -15.38 -35.27
CA LYS A 4 56.82 -14.35 -34.21
C LYS A 4 55.79 -13.24 -34.56
N ARG A 5 55.72 -12.81 -35.80
CA ARG A 5 54.76 -11.78 -36.27
C ARG A 5 53.32 -12.26 -36.18
N HIS A 6 53.05 -13.52 -36.55
CA HIS A 6 51.69 -14.07 -36.47
C HIS A 6 51.23 -14.22 -35.00
N LYS A 7 52.11 -14.57 -34.05
CA LYS A 7 51.74 -14.61 -32.61
C LYS A 7 51.37 -13.24 -32.07
N ILE A 8 52.11 -12.21 -32.44
CA ILE A 8 51.83 -10.84 -31.98
C ILE A 8 50.51 -10.32 -32.54
N ILE A 9 50.18 -10.58 -33.80
CA ILE A 9 48.91 -10.20 -34.45
C ILE A 9 47.74 -10.96 -33.78
N PHE A 10 47.91 -12.24 -33.45
CA PHE A 10 46.87 -13.04 -32.78
C PHE A 10 46.57 -12.55 -31.35
N ILE A 11 47.60 -12.20 -30.58
CA ILE A 11 47.45 -11.68 -29.20
C ILE A 11 46.82 -10.29 -29.22
N SER A 12 47.17 -9.44 -30.16
CA SER A 12 46.59 -8.09 -30.31
C SER A 12 45.11 -8.18 -30.74
N GLY A 13 44.77 -9.10 -31.65
CA GLY A 13 43.39 -9.30 -32.10
C GLY A 13 42.45 -9.78 -30.98
N THR A 14 42.89 -10.74 -30.17
CA THR A 14 42.09 -11.25 -29.02
C THR A 14 41.87 -10.18 -27.97
N PHE A 15 42.85 -9.32 -27.71
CA PHE A 15 42.73 -8.26 -26.73
C PHE A 15 41.70 -7.19 -27.20
N LEU A 16 41.64 -6.93 -28.49
CA LEU A 16 40.70 -5.94 -29.07
C LEU A 16 39.27 -6.44 -29.01
N VAL A 17 39.03 -7.73 -29.30
CA VAL A 17 37.69 -8.35 -29.22
C VAL A 17 37.19 -8.41 -27.78
N THR A 18 38.03 -8.77 -26.81
CA THR A 18 37.62 -8.82 -25.39
C THR A 18 37.33 -7.43 -24.83
N SER A 19 38.06 -6.40 -25.27
CA SER A 19 37.81 -5.01 -24.89
C SER A 19 36.46 -4.50 -25.40
N ILE A 20 36.09 -4.80 -26.64
CA ILE A 20 34.79 -4.43 -27.22
C ILE A 20 33.66 -5.15 -26.47
N PHE A 21 33.83 -6.41 -26.09
CA PHE A 21 32.83 -7.17 -25.35
C PHE A 21 32.58 -6.59 -23.95
N LEU A 22 33.65 -6.22 -23.23
CA LEU A 22 33.53 -5.57 -21.91
C LEU A 22 32.85 -4.20 -22.00
N ILE A 23 33.14 -3.39 -23.00
CA ILE A 23 32.51 -2.09 -23.21
C ILE A 23 31.01 -2.26 -23.51
N SER A 24 30.64 -3.26 -24.33
CA SER A 24 29.23 -3.51 -24.67
C SER A 24 28.42 -3.97 -23.46
N THR A 25 29.00 -4.81 -22.60
CA THR A 25 28.30 -5.25 -21.37
C THR A 25 28.09 -4.12 -20.36
N VAL A 26 29.07 -3.20 -20.22
CA VAL A 26 28.93 -2.01 -19.38
C VAL A 26 27.86 -1.07 -19.93
N LEU A 27 27.78 -0.85 -21.24
CA LEU A 27 26.76 -0.01 -21.87
C LEU A 27 25.35 -0.58 -21.74
N ILE A 28 25.19 -1.90 -21.78
CA ILE A 28 23.92 -2.58 -21.60
C ILE A 28 23.46 -2.49 -20.12
N THR A 29 24.37 -2.67 -19.18
CA THR A 29 24.04 -2.57 -17.75
C THR A 29 23.73 -1.14 -17.31
N THR A 30 24.37 -0.13 -17.89
CA THR A 30 24.06 1.28 -17.59
C THR A 30 22.74 1.73 -18.21
N LYS A 31 22.36 1.24 -19.41
CA LYS A 31 21.04 1.52 -19.99
C LYS A 31 19.88 0.91 -19.20
N ASN A 32 20.10 -0.23 -18.54
CA ASN A 32 19.07 -0.86 -17.69
C ASN A 32 18.90 -0.18 -16.32
N LYS A 33 19.87 0.58 -15.81
CA LYS A 33 19.72 1.36 -14.57
C LYS A 33 18.95 2.67 -14.75
N SER A 34 18.75 3.15 -15.96
CA SER A 34 18.11 4.45 -16.22
C SER A 34 16.61 4.37 -16.55
N LYS A 35 15.93 3.23 -16.34
CA LYS A 35 14.48 3.11 -16.51
C LYS A 35 13.71 2.95 -15.21
N ASN A 36 14.15 3.56 -14.11
CA ASN A 36 13.19 4.08 -13.16
C ASN A 36 12.70 5.46 -13.69
N LYS A 37 12.04 5.47 -14.83
CA LYS A 37 11.06 6.51 -15.10
C LYS A 37 10.13 6.48 -13.89
N ASN A 38 10.11 7.56 -13.10
CA ASN A 38 8.93 7.93 -12.35
C ASN A 38 7.79 7.91 -13.37
N VAL A 39 7.15 6.75 -13.49
CA VAL A 39 5.85 6.65 -14.13
C VAL A 39 5.04 7.55 -13.22
N ASP A 40 4.67 8.71 -13.73
CA ASP A 40 3.78 9.62 -13.03
C ASP A 40 2.45 8.88 -12.94
N THR A 41 2.38 7.98 -11.93
CA THR A 41 1.25 7.09 -11.74
C THR A 41 0.07 8.00 -11.46
N LYS A 42 -0.87 8.02 -12.38
CA LYS A 42 -2.13 8.76 -12.24
C LYS A 42 -2.90 8.34 -10.98
N TYR A 43 -2.55 7.19 -10.43
CA TYR A 43 -3.20 6.57 -9.30
C TYR A 43 -2.29 6.51 -8.08
N ILE A 44 -2.91 6.53 -6.91
CA ILE A 44 -2.30 6.35 -5.58
C ILE A 44 -3.04 5.25 -4.84
N ASN A 45 -2.35 4.54 -3.97
CA ASN A 45 -2.93 3.53 -3.10
C ASN A 45 -3.14 4.10 -1.70
N ILE A 46 -4.36 4.00 -1.20
CA ILE A 46 -4.73 4.48 0.13
C ILE A 46 -5.25 3.30 0.94
N LYS A 47 -4.55 2.99 2.04
CA LYS A 47 -4.99 2.01 3.01
C LYS A 47 -5.86 2.68 4.06
N ILE A 48 -7.08 2.20 4.25
CA ILE A 48 -8.06 2.83 5.14
C ILE A 48 -8.58 1.80 6.13
N TYR A 49 -8.62 2.18 7.41
CA TYR A 49 -9.09 1.33 8.49
C TYR A 49 -9.68 2.15 9.64
N GLY A 50 -10.26 1.46 10.65
CA GLY A 50 -10.91 2.08 11.79
C GLY A 50 -12.44 2.08 11.64
N ALA A 51 -13.11 3.18 11.97
CA ALA A 51 -14.56 3.30 12.04
C ALA A 51 -15.23 3.40 10.64
N ILE A 52 -14.99 2.42 9.79
CA ILE A 52 -15.55 2.28 8.44
C ILE A 52 -16.10 0.88 8.21
N LEU A 53 -17.06 0.76 7.30
CA LEU A 53 -17.73 -0.51 7.01
C LEU A 53 -16.84 -1.45 6.19
N TYR A 54 -16.06 -0.91 5.25
CA TYR A 54 -15.20 -1.68 4.35
C TYR A 54 -13.74 -1.25 4.52
N PRO A 55 -13.01 -1.78 5.52
CA PRO A 55 -11.58 -1.54 5.65
C PRO A 55 -10.80 -2.25 4.55
N GLY A 56 -9.73 -1.61 4.04
CA GLY A 56 -8.92 -2.20 2.99
C GLY A 56 -8.00 -1.20 2.31
N GLU A 57 -7.39 -1.63 1.23
CA GLU A 57 -6.56 -0.82 0.36
C GLU A 57 -7.31 -0.51 -0.93
N TYR A 58 -7.30 0.75 -1.34
CA TYR A 58 -8.05 1.26 -2.46
C TYR A 58 -7.15 2.10 -3.36
N SER A 59 -7.32 1.95 -4.67
CA SER A 59 -6.66 2.80 -5.66
C SER A 59 -7.55 3.97 -6.04
N PHE A 60 -6.98 5.18 -5.97
CA PHE A 60 -7.64 6.45 -6.31
C PHE A 60 -6.78 7.25 -7.28
N THR A 61 -7.39 8.17 -7.99
CA THR A 61 -6.65 9.17 -8.78
C THR A 61 -5.95 10.17 -7.85
N LYS A 62 -4.76 10.64 -8.22
CA LYS A 62 -4.06 11.71 -7.49
C LYS A 62 -4.97 12.93 -7.34
N GLY A 63 -4.93 13.56 -6.17
CA GLY A 63 -5.77 14.71 -5.85
C GLY A 63 -7.17 14.34 -5.34
N VAL A 64 -7.45 13.06 -5.07
CA VAL A 64 -8.72 12.62 -4.46
C VAL A 64 -8.94 13.31 -3.11
N THR A 65 -10.18 13.71 -2.83
CA THR A 65 -10.52 14.34 -1.55
C THR A 65 -10.85 13.28 -0.49
N LEU A 66 -10.66 13.64 0.79
CA LEU A 66 -11.09 12.77 1.90
C LEU A 66 -12.58 12.44 1.81
N LYS A 67 -13.41 13.39 1.39
CA LYS A 67 -14.86 13.18 1.20
C LYS A 67 -15.13 12.02 0.22
N ASP A 68 -14.49 12.02 -0.94
CA ASP A 68 -14.70 10.99 -1.97
C ASP A 68 -14.23 9.61 -1.49
N ILE A 69 -13.10 9.58 -0.76
CA ILE A 69 -12.59 8.37 -0.13
C ILE A 69 -13.61 7.79 0.85
N LEU A 70 -14.11 8.63 1.78
CA LEU A 70 -15.06 8.21 2.82
C LEU A 70 -16.40 7.75 2.23
N THR A 71 -16.84 8.35 1.14
CA THR A 71 -18.05 7.91 0.43
C THR A 71 -17.91 6.47 -0.09
N LYS A 72 -16.71 6.11 -0.59
CA LYS A 72 -16.46 4.76 -1.11
C LYS A 72 -16.39 3.70 -0.02
N VAL A 73 -15.76 4.00 1.12
CA VAL A 73 -15.54 3.03 2.21
C VAL A 73 -16.68 2.94 3.21
N LYS A 74 -17.64 3.85 3.15
CA LYS A 74 -18.80 4.01 4.05
C LYS A 74 -18.41 4.11 5.53
N LEU A 75 -18.67 5.26 6.11
CA LEU A 75 -18.47 5.51 7.55
C LEU A 75 -19.45 4.71 8.40
N LEU A 76 -19.01 4.25 9.56
CA LEU A 76 -19.89 3.79 10.62
C LEU A 76 -20.51 4.98 11.37
N SER A 77 -21.65 4.79 12.03
CA SER A 77 -22.27 5.83 12.87
C SER A 77 -21.39 6.21 14.07
N SER A 78 -20.53 5.29 14.48
CA SER A 78 -19.52 5.46 15.53
C SER A 78 -18.24 6.17 15.09
N ALA A 79 -18.11 6.59 13.82
CA ALA A 79 -16.93 7.28 13.32
C ALA A 79 -16.78 8.68 13.88
N ASP A 80 -15.58 9.01 14.40
CA ASP A 80 -15.23 10.37 14.80
C ASP A 80 -14.54 11.09 13.64
N ILE A 81 -15.29 12.00 13.03
CA ILE A 81 -14.83 12.84 11.94
C ILE A 81 -14.71 14.33 12.33
N SER A 82 -14.84 14.65 13.63
CA SER A 82 -14.85 16.02 14.14
C SER A 82 -13.59 16.81 13.77
N GLN A 83 -12.43 16.14 13.71
CA GLN A 83 -11.14 16.74 13.36
C GLN A 83 -10.75 16.55 11.89
N SER A 84 -11.61 15.94 11.08
CA SER A 84 -11.28 15.61 9.69
C SER A 84 -11.63 16.77 8.76
N SER A 85 -10.66 17.21 7.96
CA SER A 85 -10.92 18.15 6.87
C SER A 85 -11.37 17.40 5.63
N PHE A 86 -12.66 17.44 5.32
CA PHE A 86 -13.22 16.78 4.13
C PHE A 86 -12.62 17.27 2.80
N ARG A 87 -12.05 18.49 2.79
CA ARG A 87 -11.38 19.08 1.62
C ARG A 87 -9.91 18.67 1.48
N GLN A 88 -9.37 17.94 2.46
CA GLN A 88 -8.01 17.44 2.38
C GLN A 88 -7.86 16.55 1.14
N THR A 89 -6.82 16.80 0.33
CA THR A 89 -6.51 16.05 -0.88
C THR A 89 -5.30 15.15 -0.69
N TYR A 90 -5.29 14.02 -1.38
CA TYR A 90 -4.21 13.03 -1.34
C TYR A 90 -3.59 12.87 -2.73
N SER A 91 -2.27 13.06 -2.81
CA SER A 91 -1.50 12.96 -4.07
C SER A 91 -0.40 11.91 -4.00
N LYS A 92 -0.27 11.22 -2.86
CA LYS A 92 0.72 10.15 -2.61
C LYS A 92 0.04 9.01 -1.86
N ASP A 93 0.64 7.82 -1.94
CA ASP A 93 0.23 6.67 -1.13
C ASP A 93 0.16 7.06 0.34
N SER A 94 -0.91 6.66 1.01
CA SER A 94 -1.21 7.13 2.36
C SER A 94 -1.96 6.07 3.15
N ILE A 95 -1.87 6.18 4.47
CA ILE A 95 -2.64 5.37 5.41
C ILE A 95 -3.58 6.29 6.16
N ILE A 96 -4.87 5.99 6.15
CA ILE A 96 -5.90 6.78 6.84
C ILE A 96 -6.53 5.90 7.92
N HIS A 97 -6.49 6.39 9.15
CA HIS A 97 -7.17 5.78 10.28
C HIS A 97 -8.34 6.65 10.73
N ILE A 98 -9.55 6.15 10.59
CA ILE A 98 -10.77 6.80 11.09
C ILE A 98 -11.02 6.36 12.52
N LYS A 99 -10.91 7.30 13.46
CA LYS A 99 -11.12 7.03 14.88
C LYS A 99 -12.58 6.74 15.19
N TYR A 100 -12.79 5.98 16.26
CA TYR A 100 -14.13 5.82 16.84
C TYR A 100 -14.43 6.98 17.78
N LYS A 101 -15.69 7.42 17.83
CA LYS A 101 -16.16 8.36 18.85
C LYS A 101 -15.91 7.77 20.23
N LYS A 102 -15.48 8.59 21.17
CA LYS A 102 -15.41 8.22 22.58
C LYS A 102 -16.82 8.13 23.16
N THR A 103 -17.58 7.14 22.75
CA THR A 103 -18.95 6.88 23.22
C THR A 103 -19.01 5.52 23.88
N THR A 104 -19.86 5.41 24.87
CA THR A 104 -20.14 4.11 25.54
C THR A 104 -21.21 3.29 24.81
N LYS A 105 -21.84 3.86 23.76
CA LYS A 105 -22.91 3.21 23.01
C LYS A 105 -22.48 3.03 21.54
N PHE A 106 -22.63 1.82 21.02
CA PHE A 106 -22.44 1.49 19.62
C PHE A 106 -23.46 0.42 19.20
N HIS A 107 -23.79 0.40 17.91
CA HIS A 107 -24.69 -0.61 17.40
C HIS A 107 -23.97 -1.94 17.21
N ILE A 108 -24.52 -3.01 17.77
CA ILE A 108 -23.96 -4.37 17.68
C ILE A 108 -23.72 -4.79 16.23
N ARG A 109 -24.59 -4.40 15.31
CA ARG A 109 -24.47 -4.68 13.86
C ARG A 109 -23.28 -4.01 13.18
N GLU A 110 -22.69 -2.99 13.81
CA GLU A 110 -21.51 -2.30 13.29
C GLU A 110 -20.20 -2.91 13.76
N ILE A 111 -20.26 -3.98 14.60
CA ILE A 111 -19.08 -4.68 15.06
C ILE A 111 -18.58 -5.62 13.96
N VAL A 112 -17.58 -5.18 13.21
CA VAL A 112 -17.03 -5.91 12.07
C VAL A 112 -15.70 -6.60 12.39
N SER A 113 -15.07 -6.29 13.54
CA SER A 113 -13.80 -6.89 13.91
C SER A 113 -13.55 -6.92 15.43
N ILE A 114 -12.68 -7.82 15.88
CA ILE A 114 -12.21 -7.90 17.26
C ILE A 114 -11.43 -6.63 17.64
N ASN A 115 -10.63 -6.09 16.72
CA ASN A 115 -9.83 -4.89 16.98
C ASN A 115 -10.71 -3.67 17.29
N GLN A 116 -11.88 -3.56 16.67
CA GLN A 116 -12.85 -2.53 16.97
C GLN A 116 -13.29 -2.55 18.44
N LEU A 117 -13.57 -3.74 18.97
CA LEU A 117 -13.92 -3.90 20.40
C LEU A 117 -12.76 -3.54 21.34
N ILE A 118 -11.52 -3.84 20.92
CA ILE A 118 -10.33 -3.46 21.69
C ILE A 118 -10.14 -1.93 21.67
N GLU A 119 -10.38 -1.26 20.56
CA GLU A 119 -10.34 0.21 20.45
C GLU A 119 -11.41 0.90 21.30
N PHE A 120 -12.54 0.23 21.57
CA PHE A 120 -13.54 0.66 22.57
C PHE A 120 -13.09 0.40 24.03
N GLY A 121 -11.89 -0.11 24.25
CA GLY A 121 -11.36 -0.39 25.59
C GLY A 121 -11.72 -1.76 26.16
N ILE A 122 -12.30 -2.66 25.36
CA ILE A 122 -12.63 -4.02 25.79
C ILE A 122 -11.34 -4.88 25.77
N LYS A 123 -11.07 -5.59 26.87
CA LYS A 123 -9.91 -6.50 26.96
C LYS A 123 -9.98 -7.56 25.84
N LYS A 124 -8.83 -7.86 25.22
CA LYS A 124 -8.72 -8.74 24.03
C LYS A 124 -9.44 -10.09 24.21
N ASN A 125 -9.27 -10.75 25.34
CA ASN A 125 -9.92 -12.05 25.61
C ASN A 125 -11.45 -11.97 25.67
N ILE A 126 -11.99 -10.84 26.15
CA ILE A 126 -13.44 -10.56 26.18
C ILE A 126 -13.92 -10.18 24.80
N ALA A 127 -13.18 -9.35 24.09
CA ALA A 127 -13.49 -8.94 22.71
C ALA A 127 -13.64 -10.16 21.78
N ILE A 128 -12.74 -11.15 21.89
CA ILE A 128 -12.82 -12.40 21.14
C ILE A 128 -14.11 -13.15 21.45
N LYS A 129 -14.47 -13.29 22.72
CA LYS A 129 -15.71 -13.99 23.13
C LYS A 129 -16.95 -13.29 22.62
N ILE A 130 -17.01 -11.96 22.76
CA ILE A 130 -18.13 -11.15 22.23
C ILE A 130 -18.24 -11.31 20.72
N PHE A 131 -17.14 -11.15 20.00
CA PHE A 131 -17.16 -11.24 18.53
C PHE A 131 -17.61 -12.61 18.04
N ASN A 132 -17.11 -13.69 18.62
CA ASN A 132 -17.51 -15.06 18.28
C ASN A 132 -18.98 -15.32 18.60
N PHE A 133 -19.48 -14.81 19.73
CA PHE A 133 -20.89 -14.91 20.08
C PHE A 133 -21.77 -14.16 19.07
N LEU A 134 -21.43 -12.91 18.72
CA LEU A 134 -22.16 -12.13 17.72
C LEU A 134 -22.17 -12.83 16.35
N LYS A 135 -21.04 -13.37 15.94
CA LYS A 135 -20.92 -14.11 14.69
C LYS A 135 -21.79 -15.37 14.68
N SER A 136 -21.83 -16.14 15.79
CA SER A 136 -22.66 -17.36 15.92
C SER A 136 -24.16 -17.06 15.87
N LYS A 137 -24.57 -15.86 16.28
CA LYS A 137 -25.96 -15.38 16.25
C LYS A 137 -26.31 -14.58 15.00
N ASN A 138 -25.47 -14.59 13.96
CA ASN A 138 -25.63 -13.81 12.73
C ASN A 138 -25.97 -12.33 13.01
N TYR A 139 -25.42 -11.75 14.10
CA TYR A 139 -25.74 -10.38 14.56
C TYR A 139 -27.24 -10.12 14.80
N GLN A 140 -28.06 -11.15 14.88
CA GLN A 140 -29.49 -11.06 15.17
C GLN A 140 -29.68 -11.17 16.70
N ILE A 141 -29.41 -10.06 17.40
CA ILE A 141 -29.78 -9.88 18.79
C ILE A 141 -30.94 -8.88 18.77
N THR A 142 -32.13 -9.37 19.06
CA THR A 142 -33.33 -8.57 19.34
C THR A 142 -33.21 -7.86 20.68
#